data_2a83abf8e472896e013349543cadc9ee
#
_entry.id   2a83abf8e472896e013349543cadc9ee
#
_cell.length_a   1.000
_cell.length_b   1.000
_cell.length_c   1.000
_cell.angle_alpha   90.00
_cell.angle_beta   90.00
_cell.angle_gamma   90.00
#
_symmetry.space_group_name_H-M   'P 1'
#
loop_
_entity.id
_entity.type
_entity.pdbx_description
1 polymer ?
#
loop_
_entity_poly.entity_id
_entity_poly.type
_entity_poly.pdbx_seq_one_letter_code
_entity_poly.pdbx_strand_id
1 'polypeptide(L)'
;MKVEVIKTKQILSFVPVKISINDSLYQKVSVDKSIDYETDFSRIKFRLKLWGMKKQLEYNLDNLNGNKFELYFNLDYGKYTIIILGFICCIVGIFYSVLSIQSSVNLASMLFFLLIIIQSLFNSLHIGIKEIEKDK
;
A
#
# COMPACT_ATOMS: atom_id res chain seq x y z
N MET A 1 6.80 9.33 -25.87
CA MET A 1 7.75 9.07 -24.77
C MET A 1 7.45 7.72 -24.15
N LYS A 2 8.45 6.90 -23.90
CA LYS A 2 8.27 5.58 -23.26
C LYS A 2 8.48 5.72 -21.75
N VAL A 3 7.49 5.28 -20.96
CA VAL A 3 7.51 5.30 -19.51
C VAL A 3 7.60 3.87 -19.01
N GLU A 4 8.55 3.60 -18.13
CA GLU A 4 8.76 2.29 -17.51
C GLU A 4 8.36 2.35 -16.03
N VAL A 5 7.48 1.45 -15.60
CA VAL A 5 7.09 1.33 -14.18
C VAL A 5 7.61 0.01 -13.63
N ILE A 6 8.42 0.12 -12.59
CA ILE A 6 9.00 -1.03 -11.88
C ILE A 6 8.49 -1.10 -10.45
N LYS A 7 8.53 -2.28 -9.86
CA LYS A 7 8.19 -2.50 -8.46
C LYS A 7 9.43 -2.92 -7.67
N THR A 8 9.75 -2.18 -6.63
CA THR A 8 10.90 -2.48 -5.76
C THR A 8 10.67 -3.74 -4.93
N LYS A 9 11.75 -4.48 -4.70
CA LYS A 9 11.79 -5.57 -3.73
C LYS A 9 11.76 -4.99 -2.31
N GLN A 10 10.59 -4.93 -1.73
CA GLN A 10 10.36 -4.48 -0.35
C GLN A 10 9.60 -5.56 0.43
N ILE A 11 9.46 -5.36 1.74
CA ILE A 11 8.77 -6.30 2.65
C ILE A 11 7.38 -6.72 2.13
N LEU A 12 6.66 -5.78 1.48
CA LEU A 12 5.34 -6.02 0.90
C LEU A 12 5.37 -6.32 -0.60
N SER A 13 6.50 -6.78 -1.13
CA SER A 13 6.65 -7.07 -2.56
C SER A 13 5.71 -8.17 -3.07
N PHE A 14 5.28 -9.08 -2.19
CA PHE A 14 4.30 -10.13 -2.50
C PHE A 14 2.87 -9.60 -2.69
N VAL A 15 2.57 -8.37 -2.24
CA VAL A 15 1.23 -7.79 -2.33
C VAL A 15 0.92 -7.43 -3.79
N PRO A 16 -0.19 -7.93 -4.37
CA PRO A 16 -0.56 -7.63 -5.75
C PRO A 16 -1.09 -6.20 -5.88
N VAL A 17 -0.32 -5.34 -6.53
CA VAL A 17 -0.75 -3.99 -6.90
C VAL A 17 -1.18 -3.99 -8.36
N LYS A 18 -2.32 -3.38 -8.64
CA LYS A 18 -2.77 -3.11 -10.00
C LYS A 18 -2.58 -1.64 -10.31
N ILE A 19 -2.03 -1.36 -11.48
CA ILE A 19 -1.82 0.01 -11.98
C ILE A 19 -2.60 0.21 -13.28
N SER A 20 -3.16 1.38 -13.45
CA SER A 20 -3.71 1.88 -14.70
C SER A 20 -2.99 3.19 -15.03
N ILE A 21 -2.56 3.35 -16.26
CA ILE A 21 -1.85 4.53 -16.75
C ILE A 21 -2.75 5.22 -17.77
N ASN A 22 -3.02 6.52 -17.59
CA ASN A 22 -3.88 7.33 -18.46
C ASN A 22 -5.19 6.63 -18.83
N ASP A 23 -5.90 6.12 -17.80
CA ASP A 23 -7.18 5.42 -17.94
C ASP A 23 -7.13 4.11 -18.76
N SER A 24 -5.94 3.56 -19.01
CA SER A 24 -5.77 2.23 -19.57
C SER A 24 -6.32 1.12 -18.67
N LEU A 25 -6.40 -0.08 -19.19
CA LEU A 25 -6.80 -1.25 -18.38
C LEU A 25 -5.81 -1.49 -17.23
N TYR A 26 -6.33 -1.88 -16.07
CA TYR A 26 -5.52 -2.22 -14.91
C TYR A 26 -4.62 -3.42 -15.18
N GLN A 27 -3.32 -3.23 -15.02
CA GLN A 27 -2.31 -4.27 -15.14
C GLN A 27 -1.73 -4.60 -13.76
N LYS A 28 -1.39 -5.86 -13.52
CA LYS A 28 -0.73 -6.29 -12.28
C LYS A 28 0.77 -6.00 -12.36
N VAL A 29 1.29 -5.27 -11.38
CA VAL A 29 2.72 -5.03 -11.27
C VAL A 29 3.34 -6.13 -10.44
N SER A 30 4.30 -6.86 -11.02
CA SER A 30 5.14 -7.85 -10.31
C SER A 30 6.55 -7.33 -10.15
N VAL A 31 7.30 -7.88 -9.19
CA VAL A 31 8.68 -7.43 -8.86
C VAL A 31 9.64 -7.63 -10.03
N ASP A 32 9.43 -8.67 -10.82
CA ASP A 32 10.39 -9.08 -11.86
C ASP A 32 10.00 -8.60 -13.27
N LYS A 33 8.94 -7.79 -13.38
CA LYS A 33 8.45 -7.31 -14.68
C LYS A 33 8.16 -5.83 -14.62
N SER A 34 8.78 -5.07 -15.53
CA SER A 34 8.39 -3.69 -15.80
C SER A 34 7.09 -3.63 -16.60
N ILE A 35 6.37 -2.54 -16.45
CA ILE A 35 5.27 -2.17 -17.33
C ILE A 35 5.75 -0.99 -18.16
N ASP A 36 5.81 -1.22 -19.46
CA ASP A 36 6.18 -0.19 -20.42
C ASP A 36 4.90 0.45 -20.98
N TYR A 37 4.88 1.76 -21.02
CA TYR A 37 3.78 2.54 -21.57
C TYR A 37 4.30 3.65 -22.46
N GLU A 38 3.76 3.75 -23.67
CA GLU A 38 4.09 4.83 -24.58
C GLU A 38 3.03 5.92 -24.50
N THR A 39 3.45 7.16 -24.35
CA THR A 39 2.57 8.32 -24.27
C THR A 39 3.16 9.53 -25.02
N ASP A 40 2.29 10.25 -25.71
CA ASP A 40 2.60 11.52 -26.34
C ASP A 40 2.10 12.72 -25.51
N PHE A 41 1.49 12.45 -24.35
CA PHE A 41 0.97 13.49 -23.47
C PHE A 41 2.07 14.05 -22.57
N SER A 42 2.00 15.34 -22.28
CA SER A 42 2.87 16.03 -21.31
C SER A 42 2.56 15.67 -19.86
N ARG A 43 1.41 15.04 -19.60
CA ARG A 43 0.99 14.59 -18.25
C ARG A 43 0.69 13.11 -18.26
N ILE A 44 1.13 12.45 -17.20
CA ILE A 44 0.85 11.03 -16.95
C ILE A 44 0.06 10.88 -15.65
N LYS A 45 -1.00 10.08 -15.72
CA LYS A 45 -1.89 9.80 -14.61
C LYS A 45 -1.80 8.34 -14.22
N PHE A 46 -1.33 8.08 -13.01
CA PHE A 46 -1.27 6.74 -12.43
C PHE A 46 -2.45 6.52 -11.50
N ARG A 47 -3.19 5.45 -11.72
CA ARG A 47 -4.20 4.96 -10.78
C ARG A 47 -3.74 3.63 -10.18
N LEU A 48 -3.52 3.61 -8.89
CA LEU A 48 -3.11 2.45 -8.13
C LEU A 48 -4.31 1.82 -7.44
N LYS A 49 -4.40 0.50 -7.48
CA LYS A 49 -5.43 -0.25 -6.78
C LYS A 49 -4.78 -1.38 -5.97
N LEU A 50 -5.06 -1.39 -4.68
CA LEU A 50 -4.60 -2.40 -3.73
C LEU A 50 -5.74 -2.73 -2.76
N TRP A 51 -6.22 -3.97 -2.73
CA TRP A 51 -7.23 -4.44 -1.76
C TRP A 51 -8.40 -3.49 -1.51
N GLY A 52 -8.93 -2.88 -2.58
CA GLY A 52 -10.03 -1.90 -2.47
C GLY A 52 -9.58 -0.45 -2.27
N MET A 53 -8.35 -0.20 -1.81
CA MET A 53 -7.78 1.15 -1.80
C MET A 53 -7.47 1.60 -3.23
N LYS A 54 -7.85 2.85 -3.53
CA LYS A 54 -7.55 3.49 -4.82
C LYS A 54 -6.76 4.75 -4.54
N LYS A 55 -5.66 4.94 -5.24
CA LYS A 55 -4.86 6.17 -5.20
C LYS A 55 -4.61 6.65 -6.61
N GLN A 56 -4.71 7.94 -6.81
CA GLN A 56 -4.42 8.60 -8.07
C GLN A 56 -3.27 9.57 -7.87
N LEU A 57 -2.31 9.55 -8.78
CA LEU A 57 -1.14 10.41 -8.81
C LEU A 57 -0.98 10.96 -10.22
N GLU A 58 -0.66 12.23 -10.36
CA GLU A 58 -0.43 12.88 -11.64
C GLU A 58 0.96 13.52 -11.65
N TYR A 59 1.68 13.32 -12.74
CA TYR A 59 3.00 13.88 -12.96
C TYR A 59 3.03 14.64 -14.28
N ASN A 60 3.73 15.77 -14.28
CA ASN A 60 4.04 16.49 -15.52
C ASN A 60 5.37 15.97 -16.05
N LEU A 61 5.34 15.36 -17.23
CA LEU A 61 6.53 14.75 -17.86
C LEU A 61 7.56 15.78 -18.31
N ASP A 62 7.15 17.03 -18.54
CA ASP A 62 8.08 18.09 -18.93
C ASP A 62 9.06 18.47 -17.81
N ASN A 63 8.72 18.18 -16.57
CA ASN A 63 9.53 18.48 -15.38
C ASN A 63 10.35 17.29 -14.89
N LEU A 64 10.30 16.15 -15.61
CA LEU A 64 10.94 14.91 -15.17
C LEU A 64 12.29 14.71 -15.86
N ASN A 65 13.29 14.29 -15.10
CA ASN A 65 14.64 13.99 -15.58
C ASN A 65 14.79 12.56 -16.13
N GLY A 66 13.78 11.72 -15.89
CA GLY A 66 13.80 10.31 -16.28
C GLY A 66 12.45 9.79 -16.76
N ASN A 67 12.50 8.60 -17.35
CA ASN A 67 11.29 7.92 -17.86
C ASN A 67 10.94 6.69 -16.99
N LYS A 68 11.65 6.49 -15.87
CA LYS A 68 11.47 5.35 -14.99
C LYS A 68 10.77 5.76 -13.71
N PHE A 69 9.75 5.01 -13.36
CA PHE A 69 8.98 5.21 -12.14
C PHE A 69 9.05 3.97 -11.27
N GLU A 70 9.29 4.17 -9.99
CA GLU A 70 9.33 3.12 -9.01
C GLU A 70 8.06 3.14 -8.15
N LEU A 71 7.37 1.99 -8.11
CA LEU A 71 6.28 1.76 -7.17
C LEU A 71 6.86 1.38 -5.81
N TYR A 72 6.57 2.16 -4.79
CA TYR A 72 7.06 1.92 -3.44
C TYR A 72 5.92 1.83 -2.43
N PHE A 73 6.18 1.10 -1.35
CA PHE A 73 5.34 1.06 -0.17
C PHE A 73 6.03 1.86 0.94
N ASN A 74 5.31 2.78 1.54
CA ASN A 74 5.77 3.50 2.71
C ASN A 74 4.90 3.11 3.89
N LEU A 75 5.55 2.64 4.96
CA LEU A 75 4.93 2.34 6.24
C LEU A 75 5.32 3.43 7.22
N ASP A 76 4.32 4.05 7.82
CA ASP A 76 4.53 4.94 8.95
C ASP A 76 4.90 4.07 10.18
N TYR A 77 6.20 3.92 10.41
CA TYR A 77 6.73 3.06 11.48
C TYR A 77 6.17 3.42 12.86
N GLY A 78 5.93 4.70 13.15
CA GLY A 78 5.37 5.13 14.43
C GLY A 78 3.95 4.60 14.63
N LYS A 79 3.09 4.79 13.65
CA LYS A 79 1.72 4.24 13.66
C LYS A 79 1.72 2.71 13.67
N TYR A 80 2.63 2.10 12.91
CA TYR A 80 2.73 0.65 12.84
C TYR A 80 3.10 0.02 14.18
N THR A 81 4.03 0.62 14.93
CA THR A 81 4.40 0.16 16.27
C THR A 81 3.24 0.20 17.25
N ILE A 82 2.47 1.29 17.25
CA ILE A 82 1.27 1.45 18.09
C ILE A 82 0.21 0.38 17.74
N ILE A 83 0.02 0.12 16.45
CA ILE A 83 -0.93 -0.88 15.95
C ILE A 83 -0.52 -2.29 16.39
N ILE A 84 0.77 -2.66 16.29
CA ILE A 84 1.27 -3.95 16.75
C ILE A 84 1.07 -4.10 18.25
N LEU A 85 1.40 -3.07 19.03
CA LEU A 85 1.22 -3.11 20.48
C LEU A 85 -0.26 -3.30 20.85
N GLY A 86 -1.16 -2.58 20.20
CA GLY A 86 -2.60 -2.74 20.37
C GLY A 86 -3.09 -4.15 20.02
N PHE A 87 -2.54 -4.74 18.95
CA PHE A 87 -2.85 -6.12 18.53
C PHE A 87 -2.44 -7.15 19.59
N ILE A 88 -1.23 -7.01 20.14
CA ILE A 88 -0.73 -7.88 21.23
C ILE A 88 -1.64 -7.76 22.46
N CYS A 89 -1.99 -6.53 22.87
CA CYS A 89 -2.88 -6.29 24.00
C CYS A 89 -4.27 -6.94 23.77
N CYS A 90 -4.82 -6.85 22.56
CA CYS A 90 -6.09 -7.51 22.22
C CYS A 90 -6.00 -9.04 22.32
N ILE A 91 -4.93 -9.64 21.82
CA ILE A 91 -4.73 -11.11 21.92
C ILE A 91 -4.67 -11.55 23.38
N VAL A 92 -3.84 -10.87 24.20
CA VAL A 92 -3.72 -11.17 25.63
C VAL A 92 -5.07 -11.02 26.32
N GLY A 93 -5.82 -9.98 26.02
CA GLY A 93 -7.14 -9.74 26.58
C GLY A 93 -8.17 -10.80 26.17
N ILE A 94 -8.16 -11.26 24.91
CA ILE A 94 -9.02 -12.37 24.45
C ILE A 94 -8.68 -13.66 25.22
N PHE A 95 -7.39 -14.00 25.35
CA PHE A 95 -6.95 -15.15 26.13
C PHE A 95 -7.44 -15.09 27.57
N TYR A 96 -7.29 -13.93 28.21
CA TYR A 96 -7.77 -13.74 29.59
C TYR A 96 -9.29 -13.88 29.70
N SER A 97 -10.04 -13.37 28.74
CA SER A 97 -11.52 -13.46 28.74
C SER A 97 -12.04 -14.88 28.51
N VAL A 98 -11.32 -15.67 27.73
CA VAL A 98 -11.69 -17.08 27.48
C VAL A 98 -11.42 -17.93 28.71
N LEU A 99 -10.37 -17.63 29.49
CA LEU A 99 -10.03 -18.35 30.72
C LEU A 99 -10.90 -17.95 31.91
N SER A 100 -11.40 -16.72 31.96
CA SER A 100 -12.34 -16.25 32.98
C SER A 100 -13.77 -16.40 32.47
N ILE A 101 -14.55 -17.30 33.11
CA ILE A 101 -15.95 -17.66 32.75
C ILE A 101 -16.92 -16.44 32.69
N GLN A 102 -16.45 -15.25 32.93
CA GLN A 102 -17.26 -14.05 33.17
C GLN A 102 -17.25 -13.05 32.03
N SER A 103 -17.53 -13.37 30.76
CA SER A 103 -17.98 -12.27 29.95
C SER A 103 -18.02 -12.48 28.43
N SER A 104 -19.14 -12.82 27.90
CA SER A 104 -19.49 -12.65 26.49
C SER A 104 -19.37 -11.17 26.03
N VAL A 105 -19.64 -10.20 26.91
CA VAL A 105 -19.55 -8.76 26.61
C VAL A 105 -18.10 -8.32 26.40
N ASN A 106 -17.15 -8.81 27.20
CA ASN A 106 -15.73 -8.44 27.03
C ASN A 106 -15.15 -9.04 25.76
N LEU A 107 -15.56 -10.24 25.37
CA LEU A 107 -15.12 -10.86 24.12
C LEU A 107 -15.59 -10.05 22.89
N ALA A 108 -16.84 -9.62 22.87
CA ALA A 108 -17.40 -8.83 21.77
C ALA A 108 -16.68 -7.47 21.62
N SER A 109 -16.42 -6.78 22.74
CA SER A 109 -15.69 -5.51 22.71
C SER A 109 -14.26 -5.68 22.21
N MET A 110 -13.56 -6.75 22.60
CA MET A 110 -12.20 -7.04 22.14
C MET A 110 -12.15 -7.39 20.66
N LEU A 111 -13.12 -8.13 20.14
CA LEU A 111 -13.23 -8.39 18.69
C LEU A 111 -13.47 -7.10 17.91
N PHE A 112 -14.27 -6.20 18.45
CA PHE A 112 -14.50 -4.88 17.84
C PHE A 112 -13.22 -4.04 17.80
N PHE A 113 -12.45 -4.00 18.88
CA PHE A 113 -11.13 -3.33 18.91
C PHE A 113 -10.15 -3.97 17.92
N LEU A 114 -10.15 -5.29 17.80
CA LEU A 114 -9.31 -6.00 16.83
C LEU A 114 -9.64 -5.55 15.38
N LEU A 115 -10.92 -5.41 15.04
CA LEU A 115 -11.34 -4.92 13.73
C LEU A 115 -10.86 -3.48 13.47
N ILE A 116 -10.95 -2.59 14.47
CA ILE A 116 -10.43 -1.22 14.36
C ILE A 116 -8.92 -1.23 14.13
N ILE A 117 -8.18 -2.09 14.82
CA ILE A 117 -6.72 -2.22 14.65
C ILE A 117 -6.39 -2.70 13.24
N ILE A 118 -7.09 -3.70 12.72
CA ILE A 118 -6.90 -4.21 11.37
C ILE A 118 -7.20 -3.10 10.34
N GLN A 119 -8.28 -2.35 10.51
CA GLN A 119 -8.61 -1.23 9.64
C GLN A 119 -7.53 -0.13 9.69
N SER A 120 -6.99 0.16 10.87
CA SER A 120 -5.90 1.11 11.07
C SER A 120 -4.61 0.68 10.37
N LEU A 121 -4.30 -0.63 10.36
CA LEU A 121 -3.19 -1.21 9.61
C LEU A 121 -3.30 -0.91 8.11
N PHE A 122 -4.47 -1.12 7.53
CA PHE A 122 -4.70 -0.81 6.12
C PHE A 122 -4.55 0.69 5.83
N ASN A 123 -5.01 1.54 6.73
CA ASN A 123 -4.90 3.00 6.56
C ASN A 123 -3.48 3.53 6.73
N SER A 124 -2.60 2.82 7.45
CA SER A 124 -1.20 3.20 7.63
C SER A 124 -0.29 2.81 6.45
N LEU A 125 -0.79 1.94 5.56
CA LEU A 125 -0.06 1.53 4.37
C LEU A 125 -0.20 2.58 3.27
N HIS A 126 0.88 3.28 2.97
CA HIS A 126 0.94 4.25 1.88
C HIS A 126 1.60 3.63 0.65
N ILE A 127 0.88 3.65 -0.47
CA ILE A 127 1.43 3.30 -1.78
C ILE A 127 1.74 4.58 -2.51
N GLY A 128 2.94 4.67 -3.07
CA GLY A 128 3.37 5.80 -3.88
C GLY A 128 4.09 5.34 -5.13
N ILE A 129 4.24 6.28 -6.04
CA ILE A 129 5.13 6.17 -7.19
C ILE A 129 6.11 7.33 -7.06
N LYS A 130 7.37 7.08 -7.28
CA LYS A 130 8.42 8.11 -7.38
C LYS A 130 9.19 7.94 -8.67
N GLU A 131 9.70 9.02 -9.20
CA GLU A 131 10.65 9.00 -10.29
C GLU A 131 11.98 8.42 -9.81
N ILE A 132 12.62 7.60 -10.65
CA ILE A 132 14.00 7.18 -10.44
C ILE A 132 14.86 8.15 -11.25
N GLU A 133 15.66 8.98 -10.56
CA GLU A 133 16.72 9.75 -11.20
C GLU A 133 17.67 8.78 -11.89
N LYS A 134 18.04 9.11 -13.14
CA LYS A 134 19.13 8.40 -13.80
C LYS A 134 20.39 8.70 -13.01
N ASP A 135 20.98 7.65 -12.44
CA ASP A 135 22.36 7.73 -11.96
C ASP A 135 23.23 8.30 -13.09
N LYS A 136 23.88 9.42 -12.79
CA LYS A 136 24.83 10.08 -13.70
C LYS A 136 26.11 9.26 -13.81
#